data_c8f2aa78e0e442f1ecd57e5091c53fd5
#
_entry.id   c8f2aa78e0e442f1ecd57e5091c53fd5
#
_cell.length_a   1.000
_cell.length_b   1.000
_cell.length_c   1.000
_cell.angle_alpha   90.00
_cell.angle_beta   90.00
_cell.angle_gamma   90.00
#
_symmetry.space_group_name_H-M   'P 1'
#
loop_
_entity.id
_entity.type
_entity.pdbx_description
1 polymer ?
#
loop_
_entity_poly.entity_id
_entity_poly.type
_entity_poly.pdbx_seq_one_letter_code
_entity_poly.pdbx_strand_id
1 'polypeptide(L)'
;MPQGYAPCLNYSNLLRGEELVYPDFRIHMPHAVNAEHNATLYSFIKPRFRVEGTWAYYLNQHGRNFVFANTSYENNPVPHWSSSCCMCEGAPAPHSQFVPAREMPGHAEEEVMFVASPDSNSFQHWRDRTALMLTQARHLLSNETKYIAAPPRDTTVSAHWQLIVNATAQQLIPPRVVHARRLVFSCDTPLLHPYLVQRMSESMLAAAGLNPRGTPWEQRKVLLLIGRNKDSGVHNGFERHWNNYDECKPKLEQLLQRRGQGERLEEWNLSKFSSLQDIMQFWNTQVRGAVGVHGSGLMNVHWASPQTVLFEIWPVTADKKRTRGLNVFWEQAALKGASYWWFHAQSDARWNVDVDCELLVKAVDKGLTDNYPPMLEHFYQGTLWSAR
;
A
#
# COMPACT_ATOMS: atom_id res chain seq x y z
N MET A 1 21.82 -21.91 -0.49
CA MET A 1 20.79 -21.41 -1.42
C MET A 1 19.75 -22.52 -1.54
N PRO A 2 18.46 -22.22 -1.52
CA PRO A 2 17.44 -23.21 -1.84
C PRO A 2 17.70 -23.79 -3.24
N GLN A 3 17.62 -25.11 -3.37
CA GLN A 3 17.76 -25.77 -4.68
C GLN A 3 16.63 -25.29 -5.61
N GLY A 4 16.99 -24.81 -6.80
CA GLY A 4 16.03 -24.45 -7.85
C GLY A 4 15.98 -22.98 -8.27
N TYR A 5 16.74 -22.10 -7.63
CA TYR A 5 16.77 -20.69 -7.98
C TYR A 5 18.11 -20.31 -8.62
N ALA A 6 18.08 -19.76 -9.81
CA ALA A 6 19.25 -19.12 -10.40
C ALA A 6 19.28 -17.65 -9.98
N PRO A 7 20.42 -17.11 -9.49
CA PRO A 7 20.51 -15.70 -9.16
C PRO A 7 20.35 -14.86 -10.42
N CYS A 8 19.43 -13.88 -10.41
CA CYS A 8 19.35 -12.87 -11.48
C CYS A 8 20.51 -11.90 -11.45
N LEU A 9 21.28 -11.93 -10.39
CA LEU A 9 22.34 -10.97 -10.11
C LEU A 9 23.71 -11.59 -10.43
N ASN A 10 24.49 -10.90 -11.25
CA ASN A 10 25.89 -11.20 -11.44
C ASN A 10 26.73 -10.34 -10.49
N TYR A 11 27.34 -10.98 -9.51
CA TYR A 11 28.12 -10.29 -8.46
C TYR A 11 29.52 -9.89 -8.87
N SER A 12 29.97 -10.14 -10.08
CA SER A 12 31.34 -9.80 -10.53
C SER A 12 31.66 -8.32 -10.44
N ASN A 13 30.66 -7.44 -10.63
CA ASN A 13 30.81 -5.99 -10.58
C ASN A 13 30.19 -5.37 -9.33
N LEU A 14 30.00 -6.14 -8.28
CA LEU A 14 29.41 -5.66 -7.03
C LEU A 14 30.35 -4.70 -6.32
N LEU A 15 29.88 -3.47 -6.09
CA LEU A 15 30.59 -2.48 -5.27
C LEU A 15 30.15 -2.54 -3.81
N ARG A 16 28.85 -2.77 -3.56
CA ARG A 16 28.27 -2.77 -2.23
C ARG A 16 27.08 -3.70 -2.19
N GLY A 17 26.99 -4.51 -1.15
CA GLY A 17 25.82 -5.30 -0.79
C GLY A 17 25.39 -4.96 0.63
N GLU A 18 24.12 -4.78 0.87
CA GLU A 18 23.52 -4.54 2.17
C GLU A 18 22.46 -5.57 2.45
N GLU A 19 22.48 -6.11 3.64
CA GLU A 19 21.36 -6.88 4.18
C GLU A 19 20.72 -6.06 5.30
N LEU A 20 19.42 -5.83 5.16
CA LEU A 20 18.62 -5.05 6.08
C LEU A 20 17.74 -5.99 6.88
N VAL A 21 17.99 -6.08 8.17
CA VAL A 21 17.16 -6.86 9.09
C VAL A 21 16.11 -5.94 9.67
N TYR A 22 14.86 -6.22 9.36
CA TYR A 22 13.73 -5.47 9.88
C TYR A 22 13.24 -6.13 11.17
N PRO A 23 13.13 -5.37 12.27
CA PRO A 23 12.65 -5.91 13.52
C PRO A 23 11.24 -6.46 13.45
N ASP A 24 11.02 -7.51 14.21
CA ASP A 24 9.72 -8.14 14.34
C ASP A 24 8.68 -7.18 14.90
N PHE A 25 7.44 -7.35 14.45
CA PHE A 25 6.30 -6.61 14.97
C PHE A 25 5.05 -7.48 14.96
N ARG A 26 4.02 -7.01 15.62
CA ARG A 26 2.69 -7.61 15.57
C ARG A 26 1.62 -6.55 15.36
N ILE A 27 0.54 -6.96 14.75
CA ILE A 27 -0.65 -6.11 14.59
C ILE A 27 -1.86 -6.77 15.22
N HIS A 28 -2.71 -5.97 15.82
CA HIS A 28 -3.96 -6.43 16.39
C HIS A 28 -4.90 -6.91 15.28
N MET A 29 -5.63 -8.00 15.54
CA MET A 29 -6.66 -8.48 14.61
C MET A 29 -7.73 -7.40 14.40
N PRO A 30 -8.34 -7.35 13.21
CA PRO A 30 -9.43 -6.42 12.93
C PRO A 30 -10.55 -6.47 13.95
N HIS A 31 -11.13 -5.32 14.23
CA HIS A 31 -12.39 -5.29 14.98
C HIS A 31 -13.53 -5.84 14.10
N ALA A 32 -14.39 -6.64 14.67
CA ALA A 32 -15.59 -7.15 14.01
C ALA A 32 -16.84 -6.68 14.77
N VAL A 33 -17.91 -6.44 14.05
CA VAL A 33 -19.14 -5.89 14.61
C VAL A 33 -19.84 -6.87 15.55
N ASN A 34 -19.71 -8.19 15.30
CA ASN A 34 -20.27 -9.27 16.12
C ASN A 34 -19.45 -10.56 16.00
N ALA A 35 -19.84 -11.58 16.76
CA ALA A 35 -19.16 -12.86 16.79
C ALA A 35 -19.18 -13.62 15.44
N GLU A 36 -20.24 -13.49 14.67
CA GLU A 36 -20.37 -14.12 13.35
C GLU A 36 -19.36 -13.53 12.37
N HIS A 37 -19.27 -12.20 12.30
CA HIS A 37 -18.27 -11.51 11.49
C HIS A 37 -16.87 -11.93 11.92
N ASN A 38 -16.60 -11.95 13.21
CA ASN A 38 -15.29 -12.35 13.73
C ASN A 38 -14.93 -13.78 13.32
N ALA A 39 -15.85 -14.75 13.44
CA ALA A 39 -15.61 -16.14 13.04
C ALA A 39 -15.33 -16.27 11.52
N THR A 40 -16.09 -15.54 10.70
CA THR A 40 -15.89 -15.52 9.24
C THR A 40 -14.54 -14.90 8.87
N LEU A 41 -14.15 -13.80 9.50
CA LEU A 41 -12.83 -13.19 9.32
C LEU A 41 -11.71 -14.19 9.61
N TYR A 42 -11.74 -14.83 10.77
CA TYR A 42 -10.72 -15.80 11.15
C TYR A 42 -10.59 -16.96 10.16
N SER A 43 -11.68 -17.41 9.53
CA SER A 43 -11.63 -18.46 8.50
C SER A 43 -10.81 -18.07 7.27
N PHE A 44 -10.79 -16.78 6.93
CA PHE A 44 -10.03 -16.26 5.78
C PHE A 44 -8.58 -15.91 6.13
N ILE A 45 -8.33 -15.41 7.35
CA ILE A 45 -7.01 -14.88 7.75
C ILE A 45 -6.11 -15.97 8.35
N LYS A 46 -6.65 -16.82 9.24
CA LYS A 46 -5.88 -17.83 10.00
C LYS A 46 -4.92 -18.68 9.16
N PRO A 47 -5.26 -19.14 7.94
CA PRO A 47 -4.33 -19.94 7.12
C PRO A 47 -3.09 -19.18 6.63
N ARG A 48 -3.08 -17.85 6.70
CA ARG A 48 -2.04 -17.00 6.09
C ARG A 48 -1.06 -16.40 7.09
N PHE A 49 -1.40 -16.37 8.38
CA PHE A 49 -0.65 -15.69 9.39
C PHE A 49 -0.34 -16.58 10.58
N ARG A 50 0.76 -16.30 11.25
CA ARG A 50 0.94 -16.74 12.61
C ARG A 50 0.05 -15.88 13.51
N VAL A 51 -1.09 -16.42 13.92
CA VAL A 51 -2.05 -15.76 14.80
C VAL A 51 -1.98 -16.39 16.18
N GLU A 52 -1.82 -15.56 17.20
CA GLU A 52 -1.87 -15.97 18.60
C GLU A 52 -2.80 -15.00 19.36
N GLY A 53 -3.86 -15.54 19.95
CA GLY A 53 -4.87 -14.70 20.57
C GLY A 53 -5.49 -13.72 19.57
N THR A 54 -5.28 -12.42 19.83
CA THR A 54 -5.81 -11.31 19.02
C THR A 54 -4.75 -10.65 18.13
N TRP A 55 -3.58 -11.28 17.95
CA TRP A 55 -2.45 -10.69 17.24
C TRP A 55 -1.99 -11.54 16.07
N ALA A 56 -1.66 -10.86 14.96
CA ALA A 56 -0.93 -11.44 13.84
C ALA A 56 0.54 -11.00 13.91
N TYR A 57 1.45 -11.94 13.71
CA TYR A 57 2.89 -11.77 13.90
C TYR A 57 3.63 -11.72 12.56
N TYR A 58 4.57 -10.80 12.46
CA TYR A 58 5.45 -10.57 11.31
C TYR A 58 6.90 -10.68 11.79
N LEU A 59 7.52 -11.81 11.45
CA LEU A 59 8.81 -12.21 11.99
C LEU A 59 9.84 -12.35 10.87
N ASN A 60 11.12 -12.09 11.21
CA ASN A 60 12.28 -12.38 10.36
C ASN A 60 12.18 -11.74 8.97
N GLN A 61 11.75 -10.49 8.89
CA GLN A 61 11.69 -9.77 7.63
C GLN A 61 13.07 -9.19 7.29
N HIS A 62 13.48 -9.39 6.06
CA HIS A 62 14.77 -8.94 5.54
C HIS A 62 14.55 -8.16 4.24
N GLY A 63 15.47 -7.25 3.95
CA GLY A 63 15.58 -6.57 2.67
C GLY A 63 17.03 -6.56 2.21
N ARG A 64 17.26 -6.32 0.92
CA ARG A 64 18.59 -6.27 0.35
C ARG A 64 18.72 -5.11 -0.62
N ASN A 65 19.88 -4.45 -0.57
CA ASN A 65 20.29 -3.49 -1.57
C ASN A 65 21.63 -3.90 -2.16
N PHE A 66 21.78 -3.72 -3.45
CA PHE A 66 23.03 -3.95 -4.17
C PHE A 66 23.38 -2.73 -5.01
N VAL A 67 24.66 -2.41 -5.07
CA VAL A 67 25.21 -1.40 -5.96
C VAL A 67 26.26 -2.06 -6.84
N PHE A 68 26.08 -1.97 -8.16
CA PHE A 68 27.00 -2.53 -9.15
C PHE A 68 27.66 -1.42 -9.96
N ALA A 69 28.92 -1.66 -10.37
CA ALA A 69 29.65 -0.78 -11.27
C ALA A 69 29.61 -1.31 -12.72
N ASN A 70 29.52 -0.40 -13.69
CA ASN A 70 29.67 -0.70 -15.11
C ASN A 70 28.92 -1.96 -15.54
N THR A 71 27.60 -1.95 -15.31
CA THR A 71 26.75 -3.13 -15.49
C THR A 71 25.64 -2.84 -16.48
N SER A 72 25.39 -3.77 -17.39
CA SER A 72 24.22 -3.76 -18.24
C SER A 72 23.14 -4.64 -17.67
N TYR A 73 21.92 -4.14 -17.72
CA TYR A 73 20.77 -4.85 -17.22
C TYR A 73 19.60 -4.75 -18.19
N GLU A 74 19.04 -5.89 -18.53
CA GLU A 74 17.82 -6.00 -19.33
C GLU A 74 16.62 -6.20 -18.42
N ASN A 75 15.64 -5.34 -18.56
CA ASN A 75 14.34 -5.52 -17.97
C ASN A 75 13.31 -5.87 -19.04
N ASN A 76 12.90 -7.11 -19.08
CA ASN A 76 11.86 -7.54 -19.97
C ASN A 76 10.48 -7.22 -19.35
N PRO A 77 9.57 -6.52 -20.05
CA PRO A 77 8.33 -5.97 -19.48
C PRO A 77 7.26 -7.03 -19.16
N VAL A 78 7.61 -8.28 -18.99
CA VAL A 78 6.64 -9.31 -18.63
C VAL A 78 6.19 -9.18 -17.18
N PRO A 79 4.90 -9.36 -16.88
CA PRO A 79 4.32 -9.10 -15.58
C PRO A 79 4.73 -10.14 -14.55
N HIS A 80 5.87 -9.97 -13.92
CA HIS A 80 6.25 -10.78 -12.76
C HIS A 80 6.62 -9.92 -11.57
N TRP A 81 6.22 -10.35 -10.40
CA TRP A 81 6.59 -9.82 -9.10
C TRP A 81 8.09 -9.97 -8.76
N SER A 82 8.88 -10.37 -9.72
CA SER A 82 10.30 -10.69 -9.60
C SER A 82 11.19 -9.52 -9.16
N SER A 83 10.71 -8.29 -9.29
CA SER A 83 11.45 -7.14 -8.74
C SER A 83 11.40 -7.06 -7.22
N SER A 84 10.51 -7.78 -6.55
CA SER A 84 10.53 -7.93 -5.09
C SER A 84 11.48 -9.03 -4.61
N CYS A 85 11.89 -9.93 -5.47
CA CYS A 85 12.82 -11.02 -5.15
C CYS A 85 14.21 -10.73 -5.72
N CYS A 86 15.26 -11.05 -4.95
CA CYS A 86 16.65 -11.03 -5.43
C CYS A 86 17.00 -12.26 -6.29
N MET A 87 16.07 -13.17 -6.48
CA MET A 87 16.27 -14.41 -7.21
C MET A 87 15.14 -14.60 -8.21
N CYS A 88 15.49 -15.09 -9.39
CA CYS A 88 14.51 -15.43 -10.42
C CYS A 88 13.97 -16.83 -10.14
N GLU A 89 12.73 -16.92 -9.73
CA GLU A 89 12.06 -18.22 -9.60
C GLU A 89 11.91 -18.88 -10.97
N GLY A 90 12.53 -20.04 -11.14
CA GLY A 90 12.20 -21.16 -12.02
C GLY A 90 11.52 -20.94 -13.37
N ALA A 91 11.43 -19.72 -13.86
CA ALA A 91 10.86 -19.45 -15.17
C ALA A 91 11.88 -19.75 -16.26
N PRO A 92 11.47 -20.34 -17.39
CA PRO A 92 12.37 -20.74 -18.47
C PRO A 92 13.05 -19.57 -19.21
N ALA A 93 12.75 -18.33 -18.88
CA ALA A 93 13.49 -17.15 -19.33
C ALA A 93 13.44 -16.10 -18.22
N PRO A 94 14.58 -15.62 -17.72
CA PRO A 94 14.59 -14.53 -16.77
C PRO A 94 14.00 -13.29 -17.46
N HIS A 95 12.98 -12.72 -16.84
CA HIS A 95 12.35 -11.50 -17.34
C HIS A 95 13.22 -10.26 -17.11
N SER A 96 14.28 -10.42 -16.32
CA SER A 96 15.28 -9.43 -16.05
C SER A 96 16.61 -10.13 -15.82
N GLN A 97 17.68 -9.67 -16.48
CA GLN A 97 18.99 -10.29 -16.39
C GLN A 97 20.11 -9.29 -16.63
N PHE A 98 21.31 -9.61 -16.13
CA PHE A 98 22.51 -8.93 -16.53
C PHE A 98 22.90 -9.28 -17.97
N VAL A 99 23.13 -8.25 -18.77
CA VAL A 99 23.47 -8.39 -20.18
C VAL A 99 24.99 -8.45 -20.33
N PRO A 100 25.53 -9.36 -21.16
CA PRO A 100 26.96 -9.38 -21.44
C PRO A 100 27.49 -8.05 -21.95
N ALA A 101 28.71 -7.69 -21.58
CA ALA A 101 29.35 -6.42 -21.96
C ALA A 101 29.36 -6.15 -23.47
N ARG A 102 29.49 -7.20 -24.30
CA ARG A 102 29.43 -7.13 -25.76
C ARG A 102 28.08 -6.67 -26.34
N GLU A 103 27.04 -6.72 -25.56
CA GLU A 103 25.67 -6.36 -25.94
C GLU A 103 25.27 -4.99 -25.37
N MET A 104 26.24 -4.26 -24.80
CA MET A 104 25.98 -2.97 -24.18
C MET A 104 25.54 -1.93 -25.22
N PRO A 105 24.52 -1.10 -24.90
CA PRO A 105 24.21 0.07 -25.73
C PRO A 105 25.34 1.08 -25.71
N GLY A 106 25.45 1.88 -26.77
CA GLY A 106 26.55 2.86 -26.95
C GLY A 106 26.59 3.99 -25.90
N HIS A 107 25.54 4.13 -25.08
CA HIS A 107 25.48 5.12 -24.02
C HIS A 107 25.38 4.45 -22.66
N ALA A 108 26.21 4.88 -21.71
CA ALA A 108 26.09 4.55 -20.31
C ALA A 108 25.27 5.64 -19.58
N GLU A 109 24.29 5.24 -18.82
CA GLU A 109 23.67 6.11 -17.84
C GLU A 109 24.58 6.21 -16.61
N GLU A 110 24.69 7.39 -16.01
CA GLU A 110 25.61 7.59 -14.87
C GLU A 110 25.12 6.80 -13.66
N GLU A 111 23.86 6.99 -13.26
CA GLU A 111 23.26 6.27 -12.14
C GLU A 111 21.83 5.85 -12.46
N VAL A 112 21.55 4.58 -12.24
CA VAL A 112 20.23 4.00 -12.49
C VAL A 112 19.79 3.16 -11.30
N MET A 113 18.54 3.29 -10.92
CA MET A 113 17.87 2.35 -10.02
C MET A 113 16.85 1.52 -10.80
N PHE A 114 16.89 0.23 -10.58
CA PHE A 114 15.88 -0.68 -11.11
C PHE A 114 14.69 -0.80 -10.14
N VAL A 115 13.50 -0.40 -10.59
CA VAL A 115 12.25 -0.41 -9.80
C VAL A 115 11.05 -0.97 -10.58
N ALA A 116 11.30 -1.70 -11.65
CA ALA A 116 10.22 -2.22 -12.46
C ALA A 116 9.45 -3.32 -11.71
N SER A 117 8.22 -3.01 -11.40
CA SER A 117 7.19 -3.95 -11.01
C SER A 117 6.05 -3.86 -12.02
N PRO A 118 5.46 -4.99 -12.46
CA PRO A 118 4.46 -4.99 -13.54
C PRO A 118 3.28 -4.07 -13.29
N ASP A 119 2.85 -3.99 -12.04
CA ASP A 119 1.68 -3.22 -11.63
C ASP A 119 2.05 -1.86 -11.03
N SER A 120 3.35 -1.50 -11.02
CA SER A 120 3.83 -0.24 -10.44
C SER A 120 3.37 1.01 -11.20
N ASN A 121 2.72 0.84 -12.33
CA ASN A 121 2.07 1.92 -13.06
C ASN A 121 0.69 2.29 -12.50
N SER A 122 0.16 1.56 -11.54
CA SER A 122 -1.12 1.82 -10.91
C SER A 122 -0.94 2.40 -9.50
N PHE A 123 -1.86 3.28 -9.12
CA PHE A 123 -1.87 4.00 -7.87
C PHE A 123 -1.63 3.14 -6.60
N GLN A 124 -2.31 2.00 -6.45
CA GLN A 124 -2.15 1.14 -5.28
C GLN A 124 -0.79 0.44 -5.30
N HIS A 125 -0.48 -0.26 -6.40
CA HIS A 125 0.71 -1.09 -6.47
C HIS A 125 2.00 -0.28 -6.55
N TRP A 126 1.91 0.96 -7.00
CA TRP A 126 3.04 1.87 -6.88
C TRP A 126 3.40 2.10 -5.41
N ARG A 127 2.40 2.31 -4.53
CA ARG A 127 2.62 2.60 -3.11
C ARG A 127 3.01 1.37 -2.28
N ASP A 128 2.37 0.23 -2.54
CA ASP A 128 2.65 -0.98 -1.77
C ASP A 128 3.89 -1.75 -2.27
N ARG A 129 4.53 -1.30 -3.34
CA ARG A 129 5.71 -1.94 -3.93
C ARG A 129 6.82 -0.96 -4.24
N THR A 130 6.66 -0.17 -5.32
CA THR A 130 7.70 0.77 -5.81
C THR A 130 8.15 1.74 -4.73
N ALA A 131 7.21 2.35 -4.04
CA ALA A 131 7.52 3.33 -3.00
C ALA A 131 8.30 2.72 -1.83
N LEU A 132 8.02 1.47 -1.48
CA LEU A 132 8.75 0.78 -0.40
C LEU A 132 10.17 0.42 -0.82
N MET A 133 10.39 -0.03 -2.06
CA MET A 133 11.74 -0.25 -2.62
C MET A 133 12.55 1.05 -2.66
N LEU A 134 11.93 2.15 -3.11
CA LEU A 134 12.57 3.48 -3.10
C LEU A 134 12.91 3.93 -1.68
N THR A 135 12.03 3.66 -0.72
CA THR A 135 12.26 3.98 0.70
C THR A 135 13.41 3.15 1.27
N GLN A 136 13.48 1.85 0.96
CA GLN A 136 14.55 0.95 1.39
C GLN A 136 15.91 1.37 0.85
N ALA A 137 15.99 1.80 -0.41
CA ALA A 137 17.23 2.19 -1.07
C ALA A 137 17.53 3.70 -0.99
N ARG A 138 16.72 4.51 -0.33
CA ARG A 138 16.77 5.98 -0.40
C ARG A 138 18.15 6.56 -0.14
N HIS A 139 18.89 6.01 0.80
CA HIS A 139 20.25 6.45 1.18
C HIS A 139 21.32 6.15 0.13
N LEU A 140 20.99 5.35 -0.88
CA LEU A 140 21.88 5.02 -2.02
C LEU A 140 21.59 5.87 -3.27
N LEU A 141 20.53 6.67 -3.28
CA LEU A 141 20.07 7.42 -4.44
C LEU A 141 20.53 8.86 -4.39
N SER A 142 20.90 9.39 -5.55
CA SER A 142 21.19 10.81 -5.77
C SER A 142 19.99 11.53 -6.42
N ASN A 143 20.08 12.86 -6.55
CA ASN A 143 19.08 13.64 -7.27
C ASN A 143 19.12 13.41 -8.79
N GLU A 144 20.19 12.81 -9.29
CA GLU A 144 20.38 12.53 -10.71
C GLU A 144 20.04 11.09 -11.09
N THR A 145 19.68 10.26 -10.10
CA THR A 145 19.30 8.88 -10.32
C THR A 145 18.17 8.78 -11.33
N LYS A 146 18.36 7.97 -12.36
CA LYS A 146 17.31 7.57 -13.30
C LYS A 146 16.68 6.26 -12.83
N TYR A 147 15.41 6.07 -13.13
CA TYR A 147 14.63 4.93 -12.64
C TYR A 147 14.12 4.11 -13.82
N ILE A 148 14.50 2.84 -13.88
CA ILE A 148 13.88 1.90 -14.82
C ILE A 148 12.56 1.48 -14.19
N ALA A 149 11.46 1.98 -14.74
CA ALA A 149 10.13 1.79 -14.20
C ALA A 149 9.09 1.67 -15.32
N ALA A 150 7.97 1.01 -15.03
CA ALA A 150 6.81 1.08 -15.92
C ALA A 150 6.34 2.55 -16.01
N PRO A 151 5.98 3.02 -17.22
CA PRO A 151 5.48 4.38 -17.41
C PRO A 151 4.28 4.63 -16.49
N PRO A 152 4.21 5.79 -15.83
CA PRO A 152 3.06 6.15 -15.01
C PRO A 152 1.76 6.09 -15.83
N ARG A 153 0.73 5.46 -15.27
CA ARG A 153 -0.56 5.31 -15.95
C ARG A 153 -1.33 6.62 -16.03
N ASP A 154 -1.13 7.47 -15.04
CA ASP A 154 -1.85 8.74 -14.89
C ASP A 154 -1.00 9.77 -14.13
N THR A 155 -1.53 10.98 -14.04
CA THR A 155 -0.88 12.10 -13.35
C THR A 155 -0.68 11.85 -11.85
N THR A 156 -1.53 11.03 -11.23
CA THR A 156 -1.43 10.69 -9.80
C THR A 156 -0.18 9.86 -9.55
N VAL A 157 0.09 8.86 -10.39
CA VAL A 157 1.32 8.05 -10.27
C VAL A 157 2.56 8.90 -10.56
N SER A 158 2.50 9.81 -11.54
CA SER A 158 3.58 10.76 -11.81
C SER A 158 3.89 11.65 -10.60
N ALA A 159 2.86 12.15 -9.92
CA ALA A 159 3.00 12.95 -8.71
C ALA A 159 3.63 12.17 -7.54
N HIS A 160 3.37 10.87 -7.43
CA HIS A 160 4.04 10.03 -6.43
C HIS A 160 5.56 9.97 -6.63
N TRP A 161 6.03 9.82 -7.89
CA TRP A 161 7.46 9.86 -8.20
C TRP A 161 8.11 11.19 -7.79
N GLN A 162 7.43 12.30 -8.07
CA GLN A 162 7.93 13.62 -7.69
C GLN A 162 8.00 13.77 -6.16
N LEU A 163 6.99 13.32 -5.42
CA LEU A 163 6.95 13.49 -3.96
C LEU A 163 7.97 12.61 -3.23
N ILE A 164 8.22 11.39 -3.69
CA ILE A 164 9.08 10.47 -2.93
C ILE A 164 10.57 10.63 -3.24
N VAL A 165 10.93 10.86 -4.49
CA VAL A 165 12.33 10.95 -4.94
C VAL A 165 12.64 12.20 -5.76
N ASN A 166 11.69 13.12 -5.87
CA ASN A 166 11.79 14.33 -6.71
C ASN A 166 12.12 14.02 -8.17
N ALA A 167 11.64 12.87 -8.67
CA ALA A 167 11.91 12.45 -10.04
C ALA A 167 11.07 13.22 -11.05
N THR A 168 11.71 13.68 -12.11
CA THR A 168 11.07 14.25 -13.30
C THR A 168 10.70 13.13 -14.29
N ALA A 169 9.86 13.44 -15.27
CA ALA A 169 9.50 12.48 -16.32
C ALA A 169 10.74 12.01 -17.14
N GLN A 170 11.76 12.84 -17.27
CA GLN A 170 13.01 12.54 -17.99
C GLN A 170 13.88 11.52 -17.24
N GLN A 171 13.70 11.38 -15.93
CA GLN A 171 14.40 10.40 -15.11
C GLN A 171 13.72 9.03 -15.12
N LEU A 172 12.48 8.92 -15.61
CA LEU A 172 11.77 7.66 -15.73
C LEU A 172 12.10 7.00 -17.09
N ILE A 173 12.88 5.94 -17.03
CA ILE A 173 13.31 5.20 -18.21
C ILE A 173 12.36 4.02 -18.40
N PRO A 174 11.75 3.85 -19.59
CA PRO A 174 10.95 2.65 -19.88
C PRO A 174 11.82 1.39 -19.76
N PRO A 175 11.21 0.25 -19.41
CA PRO A 175 11.91 -1.03 -19.37
C PRO A 175 12.60 -1.34 -20.70
N ARG A 176 13.92 -1.48 -20.66
CA ARG A 176 14.80 -1.77 -21.80
C ARG A 176 16.15 -2.27 -21.31
N VAL A 177 17.02 -2.63 -22.21
CA VAL A 177 18.44 -2.81 -21.89
C VAL A 177 19.04 -1.46 -21.53
N VAL A 178 19.65 -1.37 -20.35
CA VAL A 178 20.34 -0.17 -19.87
C VAL A 178 21.74 -0.54 -19.43
N HIS A 179 22.71 0.21 -19.87
CA HIS A 179 24.07 0.19 -19.32
C HIS A 179 24.21 1.33 -18.32
N ALA A 180 24.61 1.00 -17.10
CA ALA A 180 24.79 1.97 -16.03
C ALA A 180 26.20 1.92 -15.47
N ARG A 181 26.82 3.09 -15.26
CA ARG A 181 28.08 3.18 -14.52
C ARG A 181 27.87 2.80 -13.05
N ARG A 182 26.72 3.16 -12.51
CA ARG A 182 26.28 2.78 -11.17
C ARG A 182 24.82 2.31 -11.23
N LEU A 183 24.61 1.03 -10.97
CA LEU A 183 23.29 0.41 -10.90
C LEU A 183 22.94 0.14 -9.44
N VAL A 184 21.81 0.69 -8.96
CA VAL A 184 21.21 0.37 -7.67
C VAL A 184 20.08 -0.63 -7.89
N PHE A 185 20.11 -1.71 -7.12
CA PHE A 185 19.09 -2.76 -7.14
C PHE A 185 18.60 -3.02 -5.72
N SER A 186 17.30 -2.82 -5.47
CA SER A 186 16.66 -3.08 -4.17
C SER A 186 15.69 -4.24 -4.33
N CYS A 187 15.78 -5.21 -3.45
CA CYS A 187 14.97 -6.43 -3.50
C CYS A 187 14.68 -7.01 -2.12
N ASP A 188 13.85 -8.04 -2.07
CA ASP A 188 13.32 -8.62 -0.82
C ASP A 188 12.70 -7.57 0.11
N THR A 189 12.24 -6.45 -0.45
CA THR A 189 11.64 -5.37 0.32
C THR A 189 10.35 -5.84 0.97
N PRO A 190 10.23 -5.81 2.30
CA PRO A 190 8.98 -6.13 2.97
C PRO A 190 7.84 -5.22 2.50
N LEU A 191 6.76 -5.81 1.98
CA LEU A 191 5.58 -5.06 1.55
C LEU A 191 4.81 -4.47 2.74
N LEU A 192 5.03 -5.04 3.91
CA LEU A 192 4.33 -4.73 5.15
C LEU A 192 5.34 -4.64 6.27
N HIS A 193 5.94 -3.47 6.43
CA HIS A 193 6.77 -3.19 7.57
C HIS A 193 6.55 -1.75 8.06
N PRO A 194 6.34 -1.52 9.39
CA PRO A 194 6.01 -0.21 9.91
C PRO A 194 7.03 0.87 9.53
N TYR A 195 8.31 0.55 9.59
CA TYR A 195 9.35 1.50 9.19
C TYR A 195 9.18 1.98 7.73
N LEU A 196 9.04 1.06 6.78
CA LEU A 196 8.94 1.41 5.37
C LEU A 196 7.67 2.21 5.07
N VAL A 197 6.52 1.74 5.58
CA VAL A 197 5.23 2.38 5.35
C VAL A 197 5.16 3.77 6.01
N GLN A 198 5.64 3.91 7.24
CA GLN A 198 5.65 5.19 7.95
C GLN A 198 6.62 6.16 7.30
N ARG A 199 7.86 5.76 7.00
CA ARG A 199 8.86 6.60 6.33
C ARG A 199 8.44 7.05 4.95
N MET A 200 7.89 6.15 4.14
CA MET A 200 7.30 6.51 2.85
C MET A 200 6.24 7.60 3.02
N SER A 201 5.26 7.34 3.89
CA SER A 201 4.16 8.24 4.13
C SER A 201 4.62 9.60 4.68
N GLU A 202 5.49 9.61 5.70
CA GLU A 202 6.03 10.82 6.31
C GLU A 202 6.82 11.66 5.29
N SER A 203 7.67 11.01 4.49
CA SER A 203 8.47 11.69 3.47
C SER A 203 7.59 12.34 2.41
N MET A 204 6.55 11.65 1.96
CA MET A 204 5.65 12.18 0.94
C MET A 204 4.77 13.30 1.49
N LEU A 205 4.23 13.16 2.71
CA LEU A 205 3.46 14.22 3.37
C LEU A 205 4.33 15.48 3.59
N ALA A 206 5.55 15.31 4.06
CA ALA A 206 6.49 16.42 4.24
C ALA A 206 6.85 17.09 2.90
N ALA A 207 7.09 16.31 1.83
CA ALA A 207 7.34 16.84 0.49
C ALA A 207 6.14 17.60 -0.09
N ALA A 208 4.93 17.23 0.32
CA ALA A 208 3.69 17.96 -0.01
C ALA A 208 3.45 19.19 0.90
N GLY A 209 4.36 19.49 1.82
CA GLY A 209 4.20 20.61 2.77
C GLY A 209 3.22 20.33 3.92
N LEU A 210 2.88 19.07 4.15
CA LEU A 210 1.90 18.65 5.16
C LEU A 210 2.58 18.12 6.42
N ASN A 211 1.91 18.32 7.58
CA ASN A 211 2.37 17.70 8.82
C ASN A 211 2.11 16.19 8.79
N PRO A 212 3.14 15.33 8.92
CA PRO A 212 2.94 13.87 8.91
C PRO A 212 2.02 13.35 10.03
N ARG A 213 1.92 14.06 11.15
CA ARG A 213 1.01 13.73 12.24
C ARG A 213 -0.43 14.17 11.97
N GLY A 214 -0.62 15.10 11.01
CA GLY A 214 -1.92 15.62 10.61
C GLY A 214 -2.65 16.39 11.73
N THR A 215 -3.94 16.49 11.56
CA THR A 215 -4.84 17.12 12.54
C THR A 215 -5.23 16.12 13.63
N PRO A 216 -5.30 16.51 14.90
CA PRO A 216 -5.79 15.66 15.99
C PRO A 216 -7.16 15.05 15.68
N TRP A 217 -7.37 13.82 16.12
CA TRP A 217 -8.57 13.04 15.78
C TRP A 217 -9.89 13.73 16.14
N GLU A 218 -9.95 14.41 17.28
CA GLU A 218 -11.13 15.11 17.79
C GLU A 218 -11.56 16.29 16.89
N GLN A 219 -10.62 16.88 16.18
CA GLN A 219 -10.85 18.00 15.27
C GLN A 219 -11.29 17.55 13.87
N ARG A 220 -11.04 16.29 13.51
CA ARG A 220 -11.44 15.76 12.21
C ARG A 220 -12.91 15.37 12.25
N LYS A 221 -13.67 15.76 11.23
CA LYS A 221 -15.14 15.66 11.24
C LYS A 221 -15.72 14.89 10.07
N VAL A 222 -14.91 14.40 9.12
CA VAL A 222 -15.42 13.71 7.95
C VAL A 222 -15.46 12.20 8.16
N LEU A 223 -16.66 11.62 8.04
CA LEU A 223 -16.85 10.22 7.70
C LEU A 223 -16.94 10.10 6.18
N LEU A 224 -15.95 9.47 5.56
CA LEU A 224 -15.84 9.35 4.12
C LEU A 224 -16.49 8.07 3.62
N LEU A 225 -17.44 8.16 2.69
CA LEU A 225 -17.98 7.01 1.96
C LEU A 225 -17.24 6.80 0.66
N ILE A 226 -16.59 5.66 0.54
CA ILE A 226 -15.88 5.24 -0.67
C ILE A 226 -16.77 4.25 -1.42
N GLY A 227 -17.77 4.79 -2.11
CA GLY A 227 -18.61 4.03 -3.03
C GLY A 227 -17.80 3.60 -4.26
N ARG A 228 -18.18 2.49 -4.87
CA ARG A 228 -17.67 2.06 -6.18
C ARG A 228 -18.74 2.29 -7.28
N ASN A 229 -19.51 3.34 -7.12
CA ASN A 229 -20.55 3.73 -8.06
C ASN A 229 -19.92 4.37 -9.31
N LYS A 230 -20.68 4.43 -10.42
CA LYS A 230 -20.19 4.97 -11.70
C LYS A 230 -19.55 6.35 -11.60
N ASP A 231 -20.01 7.16 -10.66
CA ASP A 231 -19.57 8.54 -10.46
C ASP A 231 -18.36 8.71 -9.52
N SER A 232 -17.89 7.63 -8.93
CA SER A 232 -16.77 7.68 -7.95
C SER A 232 -15.38 7.84 -8.57
N GLY A 233 -15.27 7.86 -9.91
CA GLY A 233 -13.98 7.92 -10.62
C GLY A 233 -13.13 6.65 -10.51
N VAL A 234 -13.71 5.56 -10.01
CA VAL A 234 -13.00 4.27 -9.84
C VAL A 234 -13.08 3.49 -11.15
N HIS A 235 -11.98 3.41 -11.88
CA HIS A 235 -11.91 2.85 -13.23
C HIS A 235 -11.94 1.32 -13.36
N ASN A 236 -12.09 0.56 -12.29
CA ASN A 236 -12.16 -0.91 -12.40
C ASN A 236 -13.60 -1.38 -12.59
N GLY A 237 -14.14 -1.13 -13.80
CA GLY A 237 -15.48 -1.43 -14.23
C GLY A 237 -16.21 -2.57 -13.51
N PHE A 238 -17.49 -2.39 -13.27
CA PHE A 238 -18.53 -3.39 -13.05
C PHE A 238 -18.38 -4.44 -11.92
N GLU A 239 -17.35 -4.43 -11.09
CA GLU A 239 -17.18 -5.36 -9.97
C GLU A 239 -17.16 -4.64 -8.63
N ARG A 240 -17.74 -5.29 -7.62
CA ARG A 240 -17.75 -4.84 -6.24
C ARG A 240 -18.52 -3.54 -6.02
N HIS A 241 -19.65 -3.36 -6.72
CA HIS A 241 -20.56 -2.27 -6.43
C HIS A 241 -21.25 -2.48 -5.09
N TRP A 242 -21.56 -1.41 -4.41
CA TRP A 242 -22.44 -1.40 -3.26
C TRP A 242 -23.86 -1.14 -3.75
N ASN A 243 -24.66 -2.22 -3.89
CA ASN A 243 -25.98 -2.17 -4.54
C ASN A 243 -26.98 -1.28 -3.79
N ASN A 244 -27.08 -1.47 -2.47
CA ASN A 244 -28.01 -0.71 -1.61
C ASN A 244 -27.34 0.50 -0.94
N TYR A 245 -26.40 1.15 -1.63
CA TYR A 245 -25.69 2.33 -1.15
C TYR A 245 -26.63 3.46 -0.73
N ASP A 246 -27.67 3.74 -1.58
CA ASP A 246 -28.64 4.80 -1.36
C ASP A 246 -29.57 4.53 -0.15
N GLU A 247 -29.67 3.29 0.31
CA GLU A 247 -30.37 2.93 1.54
C GLU A 247 -29.46 3.17 2.77
N CYS A 248 -28.20 2.80 2.70
CA CYS A 248 -27.27 2.89 3.83
C CYS A 248 -26.82 4.33 4.11
N LYS A 249 -26.62 5.13 3.08
CA LYS A 249 -26.15 6.52 3.22
C LYS A 249 -27.00 7.36 4.16
N PRO A 250 -28.33 7.49 3.99
CA PRO A 250 -29.16 8.29 4.89
C PRO A 250 -29.18 7.78 6.32
N LYS A 251 -29.01 6.48 6.56
CA LYS A 251 -28.92 5.92 7.91
C LYS A 251 -27.61 6.33 8.59
N LEU A 252 -26.52 6.40 7.85
CA LEU A 252 -25.23 6.92 8.36
C LEU A 252 -25.31 8.44 8.62
N GLU A 253 -25.97 9.21 7.77
CA GLU A 253 -26.22 10.64 8.02
C GLU A 253 -27.03 10.86 9.30
N GLN A 254 -28.09 10.10 9.50
CA GLN A 254 -28.90 10.12 10.73
C GLN A 254 -28.09 9.72 11.96
N LEU A 255 -27.19 8.73 11.84
CA LEU A 255 -26.27 8.38 12.92
C LEU A 255 -25.42 9.61 13.31
N LEU A 256 -24.74 10.23 12.34
CA LEU A 256 -23.85 11.37 12.62
C LEU A 256 -24.62 12.55 13.26
N GLN A 257 -25.86 12.82 12.82
CA GLN A 257 -26.73 13.81 13.43
C GLN A 257 -27.06 13.44 14.88
N ARG A 258 -27.43 12.20 15.19
CA ARG A 258 -27.71 11.75 16.56
C ARG A 258 -26.50 11.81 17.48
N ARG A 259 -25.30 11.58 16.95
CA ARG A 259 -24.06 11.69 17.71
C ARG A 259 -23.76 13.12 18.15
N GLY A 260 -24.19 14.12 17.41
CA GLY A 260 -24.06 15.53 17.79
C GLY A 260 -22.62 16.03 17.93
N GLN A 261 -21.63 15.32 17.36
CA GLN A 261 -20.19 15.64 17.44
C GLN A 261 -19.71 16.59 16.33
N GLY A 262 -20.62 17.11 15.52
CA GLY A 262 -20.31 17.94 14.36
C GLY A 262 -19.68 17.15 13.21
N GLU A 263 -19.80 15.86 13.24
CA GLU A 263 -19.36 14.97 12.16
C GLU A 263 -20.28 15.13 10.96
N ARG A 264 -19.70 14.98 9.75
CA ARG A 264 -20.44 15.03 8.49
C ARG A 264 -20.05 13.88 7.58
N LEU A 265 -20.99 13.43 6.77
CA LEU A 265 -20.76 12.44 5.73
C LEU A 265 -20.28 13.13 4.46
N GLU A 266 -19.24 12.61 3.85
CA GLU A 266 -18.80 13.02 2.52
C GLU A 266 -18.62 11.82 1.61
N GLU A 267 -18.97 11.97 0.34
CA GLU A 267 -18.76 10.95 -0.66
C GLU A 267 -17.42 11.14 -1.35
N TRP A 268 -16.67 10.04 -1.46
CA TRP A 268 -15.43 10.03 -2.21
C TRP A 268 -15.68 10.27 -3.69
N ASN A 269 -15.16 11.37 -4.19
CA ASN A 269 -15.19 11.70 -5.61
C ASN A 269 -13.85 12.32 -6.00
N LEU A 270 -13.10 11.64 -6.88
CA LEU A 270 -11.79 12.10 -7.34
C LEU A 270 -11.87 13.44 -8.09
N SER A 271 -12.98 13.76 -8.74
CA SER A 271 -13.15 15.04 -9.46
C SER A 271 -13.15 16.28 -8.56
N LYS A 272 -13.29 16.10 -7.23
CA LYS A 272 -13.21 17.19 -6.26
C LYS A 272 -11.77 17.63 -5.98
N PHE A 273 -10.77 16.87 -6.42
CA PHE A 273 -9.37 17.10 -6.14
C PHE A 273 -8.61 17.45 -7.40
N SER A 274 -7.85 18.54 -7.36
CA SER A 274 -7.06 19.02 -8.49
C SER A 274 -5.70 18.32 -8.56
N SER A 275 -5.24 17.77 -7.44
CA SER A 275 -3.90 17.19 -7.30
C SER A 275 -3.86 16.05 -6.27
N LEU A 276 -2.78 15.28 -6.29
CA LEU A 276 -2.49 14.31 -5.25
C LEU A 276 -2.30 15.00 -3.88
N GLN A 277 -1.72 16.19 -3.85
CA GLN A 277 -1.54 16.96 -2.62
C GLN A 277 -2.88 17.30 -1.96
N ASP A 278 -3.90 17.66 -2.75
CA ASP A 278 -5.25 17.92 -2.22
C ASP A 278 -5.85 16.67 -1.58
N ILE A 279 -5.67 15.51 -2.22
CA ILE A 279 -6.09 14.21 -1.66
C ILE A 279 -5.37 13.94 -0.34
N MET A 280 -4.05 14.12 -0.33
CA MET A 280 -3.23 13.91 0.87
C MET A 280 -3.66 14.85 2.00
N GLN A 281 -3.84 16.14 1.70
CA GLN A 281 -4.31 17.14 2.67
C GLN A 281 -5.67 16.75 3.24
N PHE A 282 -6.62 16.40 2.39
CA PHE A 282 -7.97 16.01 2.82
C PHE A 282 -7.94 14.82 3.79
N TRP A 283 -7.24 13.75 3.43
CA TRP A 283 -7.11 12.58 4.30
C TRP A 283 -6.34 12.87 5.59
N ASN A 284 -5.30 13.69 5.50
CA ASN A 284 -4.44 14.03 6.62
C ASN A 284 -5.12 14.93 7.65
N THR A 285 -6.04 15.83 7.21
CA THR A 285 -6.56 16.88 8.09
C THR A 285 -8.05 16.76 8.39
N GLN A 286 -8.85 16.07 7.57
CA GLN A 286 -10.31 16.10 7.70
C GLN A 286 -10.92 14.72 7.97
N VAL A 287 -10.33 13.63 7.43
CA VAL A 287 -10.93 12.30 7.52
C VAL A 287 -10.77 11.72 8.92
N ARG A 288 -11.88 11.58 9.64
CA ARG A 288 -11.99 10.91 10.94
C ARG A 288 -12.16 9.40 10.77
N GLY A 289 -12.96 9.00 9.79
CA GLY A 289 -13.16 7.61 9.41
C GLY A 289 -13.51 7.48 7.94
N ALA A 290 -13.35 6.29 7.40
CA ALA A 290 -13.73 5.96 6.03
C ALA A 290 -14.42 4.61 5.96
N VAL A 291 -15.50 4.53 5.21
CA VAL A 291 -16.28 3.30 4.95
C VAL A 291 -16.20 3.00 3.46
N GLY A 292 -15.84 1.78 3.10
CA GLY A 292 -15.82 1.40 1.69
C GLY A 292 -15.77 -0.09 1.44
N VAL A 293 -16.27 -0.49 0.27
CA VAL A 293 -16.08 -1.85 -0.23
C VAL A 293 -14.63 -2.03 -0.65
N HIS A 294 -14.09 -3.21 -0.38
CA HIS A 294 -12.71 -3.58 -0.70
C HIS A 294 -12.24 -3.02 -2.05
N GLY A 295 -11.21 -2.19 -2.03
CA GLY A 295 -10.69 -1.55 -3.24
C GLY A 295 -9.62 -0.49 -2.99
N SER A 296 -8.89 -0.14 -4.05
CA SER A 296 -7.72 0.74 -4.02
C SER A 296 -7.94 2.13 -3.40
N GLY A 297 -9.18 2.63 -3.38
CA GLY A 297 -9.51 3.90 -2.70
C GLY A 297 -9.16 3.91 -1.22
N LEU A 298 -9.22 2.74 -0.55
CA LEU A 298 -8.85 2.57 0.85
C LEU A 298 -7.34 2.74 1.09
N MET A 299 -6.51 2.61 0.05
CA MET A 299 -5.06 2.82 0.17
C MET A 299 -4.69 4.26 0.56
N ASN A 300 -5.61 5.20 0.45
CA ASN A 300 -5.41 6.56 0.93
C ASN A 300 -5.24 6.65 2.46
N VAL A 301 -5.47 5.55 3.19
CA VAL A 301 -5.09 5.43 4.60
C VAL A 301 -3.60 5.76 4.86
N HIS A 302 -2.74 5.63 3.86
CA HIS A 302 -1.34 6.06 3.95
C HIS A 302 -1.19 7.57 4.26
N TRP A 303 -2.14 8.39 3.83
CA TRP A 303 -2.16 9.83 4.08
C TRP A 303 -2.88 10.20 5.37
N ALA A 304 -3.65 9.26 5.92
CA ALA A 304 -4.42 9.50 7.12
C ALA A 304 -3.53 9.77 8.34
N SER A 305 -4.02 10.62 9.21
CA SER A 305 -3.45 10.80 10.53
C SER A 305 -3.69 9.56 11.40
N PRO A 306 -2.86 9.31 12.41
CA PRO A 306 -3.12 8.26 13.40
C PRO A 306 -4.54 8.34 13.97
N GLN A 307 -5.07 7.22 14.45
CA GLN A 307 -6.43 7.07 14.99
C GLN A 307 -7.58 7.25 13.98
N THR A 308 -7.31 7.43 12.70
CA THR A 308 -8.35 7.32 11.66
C THR A 308 -8.97 5.92 11.73
N VAL A 309 -10.29 5.83 11.56
CA VAL A 309 -11.00 4.55 11.60
C VAL A 309 -11.35 4.11 10.19
N LEU A 310 -10.90 2.92 9.80
CA LEU A 310 -11.21 2.35 8.48
C LEU A 310 -12.23 1.22 8.65
N PHE A 311 -13.38 1.35 7.98
CA PHE A 311 -14.42 0.32 7.91
C PHE A 311 -14.39 -0.29 6.51
N GLU A 312 -13.92 -1.51 6.40
CA GLU A 312 -13.84 -2.18 5.10
C GLU A 312 -14.90 -3.26 4.96
N ILE A 313 -15.64 -3.22 3.87
CA ILE A 313 -16.66 -4.18 3.51
C ILE A 313 -16.07 -5.19 2.54
N TRP A 314 -15.94 -6.44 2.97
CA TRP A 314 -15.46 -7.52 2.11
C TRP A 314 -16.63 -8.21 1.41
N PRO A 315 -16.60 -8.31 0.06
CA PRO A 315 -17.50 -9.17 -0.67
C PRO A 315 -17.24 -10.64 -0.33
N VAL A 316 -18.25 -11.34 0.15
CA VAL A 316 -18.15 -12.73 0.59
C VAL A 316 -19.28 -13.53 -0.06
N THR A 317 -18.99 -14.74 -0.57
CA THR A 317 -20.02 -15.63 -1.14
C THR A 317 -21.02 -16.07 -0.07
N ALA A 318 -22.26 -16.42 -0.47
CA ALA A 318 -23.33 -16.81 0.44
C ALA A 318 -22.93 -18.00 1.34
N ASP A 319 -22.12 -18.93 0.84
CA ASP A 319 -21.59 -20.07 1.59
C ASP A 319 -20.37 -19.70 2.48
N LYS A 320 -19.95 -18.44 2.47
CA LYS A 320 -18.80 -17.89 3.23
C LYS A 320 -17.45 -18.59 2.97
N LYS A 321 -17.31 -19.25 1.82
CA LYS A 321 -16.05 -19.96 1.47
C LYS A 321 -15.09 -19.15 0.64
N ARG A 322 -15.56 -18.12 -0.05
CA ARG A 322 -14.74 -17.27 -0.91
C ARG A 322 -14.98 -15.80 -0.64
N THR A 323 -13.93 -15.01 -0.83
CA THR A 323 -13.96 -13.55 -0.74
C THR A 323 -13.10 -12.92 -1.81
N ARG A 324 -13.46 -11.69 -2.23
CA ARG A 324 -12.58 -10.80 -3.00
C ARG A 324 -11.85 -9.80 -2.11
N GLY A 325 -12.07 -9.85 -0.80
CA GLY A 325 -11.29 -9.08 0.16
C GLY A 325 -9.87 -9.63 0.31
N LEU A 326 -8.94 -8.75 0.59
CA LEU A 326 -7.55 -9.05 0.94
C LEU A 326 -7.20 -8.30 2.21
N ASN A 327 -6.35 -8.89 3.02
CA ASN A 327 -5.89 -8.31 4.29
C ASN A 327 -5.07 -7.01 4.16
N VAL A 328 -4.67 -6.63 2.95
CA VAL A 328 -3.75 -5.51 2.69
C VAL A 328 -4.19 -4.19 3.33
N PHE A 329 -5.47 -3.82 3.32
CA PHE A 329 -5.89 -2.54 3.89
C PHE A 329 -5.94 -2.56 5.42
N TRP A 330 -6.25 -3.72 6.02
CA TRP A 330 -6.09 -3.89 7.46
C TRP A 330 -4.63 -3.69 7.88
N GLU A 331 -3.72 -4.39 7.23
CA GLU A 331 -2.29 -4.31 7.51
C GLU A 331 -1.78 -2.87 7.35
N GLN A 332 -2.08 -2.23 6.22
CA GLN A 332 -1.67 -0.85 5.96
C GLN A 332 -2.28 0.14 6.97
N ALA A 333 -3.54 -0.03 7.36
CA ALA A 333 -4.17 0.78 8.38
C ALA A 333 -3.45 0.64 9.73
N ALA A 334 -3.19 -0.59 10.16
CA ALA A 334 -2.48 -0.87 11.40
C ALA A 334 -1.08 -0.23 11.41
N LEU A 335 -0.31 -0.35 10.31
CA LEU A 335 1.02 0.24 10.17
C LEU A 335 1.01 1.78 10.23
N LYS A 336 -0.11 2.41 9.92
CA LYS A 336 -0.32 3.86 10.03
C LYS A 336 -0.86 4.32 11.39
N GLY A 337 -1.09 3.41 12.32
CA GLY A 337 -1.71 3.71 13.61
C GLY A 337 -3.21 4.01 13.51
N ALA A 338 -3.85 3.60 12.43
CA ALA A 338 -5.29 3.68 12.24
C ALA A 338 -5.98 2.45 12.86
N SER A 339 -7.24 2.62 13.29
CA SER A 339 -8.10 1.50 13.68
C SER A 339 -8.76 0.88 12.46
N TYR A 340 -8.99 -0.42 12.51
CA TYR A 340 -9.60 -1.10 11.38
C TYR A 340 -10.75 -2.01 11.83
N TRP A 341 -11.90 -1.81 11.16
CA TRP A 341 -13.11 -2.57 11.33
C TRP A 341 -13.38 -3.40 10.09
N TRP A 342 -13.52 -4.69 10.28
CA TRP A 342 -13.86 -5.61 9.23
C TRP A 342 -15.36 -5.88 9.22
N PHE A 343 -15.92 -5.78 8.04
CA PHE A 343 -17.33 -6.05 7.78
C PHE A 343 -17.46 -6.93 6.54
N HIS A 344 -18.26 -7.95 6.56
CA HIS A 344 -18.55 -8.71 5.34
C HIS A 344 -19.98 -8.47 4.88
N ALA A 345 -20.16 -8.48 3.56
CA ALA A 345 -21.47 -8.42 2.92
C ALA A 345 -21.60 -9.56 1.91
N GLN A 346 -22.77 -10.10 1.79
CA GLN A 346 -23.04 -11.13 0.79
C GLN A 346 -22.89 -10.53 -0.61
N SER A 347 -22.17 -11.23 -1.48
CA SER A 347 -21.93 -10.80 -2.84
C SER A 347 -22.64 -11.67 -3.87
N ASP A 348 -22.97 -11.05 -5.01
CA ASP A 348 -23.37 -11.73 -6.24
C ASP A 348 -22.20 -12.34 -7.00
N ALA A 349 -22.44 -12.90 -8.18
CA ALA A 349 -21.42 -13.50 -9.04
C ALA A 349 -20.39 -12.49 -9.56
N ARG A 350 -20.70 -11.19 -9.57
CA ARG A 350 -19.82 -10.07 -9.94
C ARG A 350 -19.15 -9.42 -8.73
N TRP A 351 -19.35 -10.00 -7.56
CA TRP A 351 -18.86 -9.50 -6.28
C TRP A 351 -19.50 -8.16 -5.84
N ASN A 352 -20.62 -7.75 -6.43
CA ASN A 352 -21.39 -6.64 -5.92
C ASN A 352 -22.05 -7.05 -4.60
N VAL A 353 -22.21 -6.09 -3.70
CA VAL A 353 -22.62 -6.38 -2.32
C VAL A 353 -23.91 -5.69 -1.94
N ASP A 354 -24.73 -6.42 -1.17
CA ASP A 354 -25.82 -5.87 -0.39
C ASP A 354 -25.41 -5.84 1.07
N VAL A 355 -25.36 -4.65 1.65
CA VAL A 355 -24.83 -4.40 2.99
C VAL A 355 -25.99 -4.36 3.99
N ASP A 356 -25.85 -5.03 5.12
CA ASP A 356 -26.74 -4.79 6.25
C ASP A 356 -26.46 -3.40 6.84
N CYS A 357 -27.28 -2.42 6.44
CA CYS A 357 -27.10 -1.02 6.81
C CYS A 357 -27.22 -0.78 8.31
N GLU A 358 -28.11 -1.52 9.02
CA GLU A 358 -28.27 -1.35 10.46
C GLU A 358 -27.04 -1.86 11.22
N LEU A 359 -26.50 -2.97 10.76
CA LEU A 359 -25.28 -3.52 11.34
C LEU A 359 -24.07 -2.65 11.03
N LEU A 360 -23.99 -2.08 9.82
CA LEU A 360 -22.95 -1.11 9.45
C LEU A 360 -23.03 0.14 10.32
N VAL A 361 -24.23 0.69 10.53
CA VAL A 361 -24.44 1.86 11.42
C VAL A 361 -23.93 1.57 12.82
N LYS A 362 -24.22 0.39 13.38
CA LYS A 362 -23.69 -0.03 14.69
C LYS A 362 -22.17 -0.11 14.72
N ALA A 363 -21.56 -0.67 13.67
CA ALA A 363 -20.11 -0.76 13.58
C ALA A 363 -19.46 0.64 13.53
N VAL A 364 -20.02 1.53 12.70
CA VAL A 364 -19.53 2.90 12.54
C VAL A 364 -19.69 3.70 13.84
N ASP A 365 -20.84 3.61 14.50
CA ASP A 365 -21.06 4.29 15.79
C ASP A 365 -20.04 3.86 16.84
N LYS A 366 -19.85 2.57 16.98
CA LYS A 366 -18.88 2.00 17.91
C LYS A 366 -17.44 2.44 17.56
N GLY A 367 -17.04 2.32 16.30
CA GLY A 367 -15.69 2.68 15.86
C GLY A 367 -15.37 4.17 15.99
N LEU A 368 -16.36 5.04 15.82
CA LEU A 368 -16.21 6.49 16.03
C LEU A 368 -16.33 6.94 17.50
N THR A 369 -16.83 6.10 18.39
CA THR A 369 -17.01 6.39 19.80
C THR A 369 -15.84 5.93 20.64
N ASP A 370 -15.39 4.71 20.40
CA ASP A 370 -14.36 4.08 21.21
C ASP A 370 -12.97 4.55 20.76
N ASN A 371 -12.18 5.02 21.70
CA ASN A 371 -10.78 5.33 21.45
C ASN A 371 -9.97 4.04 21.54
N TYR A 372 -9.87 3.33 20.43
CA TYR A 372 -9.14 2.08 20.37
C TYR A 372 -7.63 2.30 20.51
N PRO A 373 -6.93 1.40 21.22
CA PRO A 373 -5.48 1.44 21.27
C PRO A 373 -4.90 1.23 19.86
N PRO A 374 -3.68 1.71 19.61
CA PRO A 374 -3.00 1.45 18.34
C PRO A 374 -3.01 -0.04 18.00
N MET A 375 -3.31 -0.37 16.76
CA MET A 375 -3.33 -1.76 16.28
C MET A 375 -1.93 -2.34 16.06
N LEU A 376 -0.91 -1.51 16.12
CA LEU A 376 0.49 -1.88 15.93
C LEU A 376 1.22 -1.94 17.25
N GLU A 377 1.95 -3.01 17.48
CA GLU A 377 2.90 -3.13 18.58
C GLU A 377 4.26 -3.60 18.08
N HIS A 378 5.30 -2.90 18.50
CA HIS A 378 6.70 -3.27 18.26
C HIS A 378 7.24 -4.11 19.42
N PHE A 379 8.07 -5.11 19.12
CA PHE A 379 8.68 -5.97 20.14
C PHE A 379 9.89 -5.34 20.83
N TYR A 380 10.32 -4.17 20.40
CA TYR A 380 11.43 -3.48 21.05
C TYR A 380 11.07 -2.01 21.26
N GLN A 381 11.57 -1.50 22.38
CA GLN A 381 11.46 -0.11 22.75
C GLN A 381 12.75 0.62 22.37
N GLY A 382 12.65 1.73 21.71
CA GLY A 382 13.80 2.56 21.34
C GLY A 382 13.52 3.45 20.16
N THR A 383 14.48 4.29 19.83
CA THR A 383 14.44 5.11 18.63
C THR A 383 14.45 4.17 17.43
N LEU A 384 13.31 3.92 16.96
CA LEU A 384 12.99 3.10 15.83
C LEU A 384 13.76 3.63 14.65
N TRP A 385 14.59 2.82 14.01
CA TRP A 385 14.95 3.05 12.62
C TRP A 385 15.82 4.27 12.34
N SER A 386 16.89 4.48 13.03
CA SER A 386 18.01 5.17 12.42
C SER A 386 18.62 4.23 11.38
N ALA A 387 18.42 4.50 10.10
CA ALA A 387 19.30 3.94 9.08
C ALA A 387 20.73 4.34 9.46
N ARG A 388 21.53 3.38 9.90
CA ARG A 388 22.96 3.55 10.08
C ARG A 388 23.66 3.30 8.77
#